data_83fc0dfc50cd09a2a8432201fbba489a
#
_entry.id   83fc0dfc50cd09a2a8432201fbba489a
#
_cell.length_a   1.000
_cell.length_b   1.000
_cell.length_c   1.000
_cell.angle_alpha   90.00
_cell.angle_beta   90.00
_cell.angle_gamma   90.00
#
_symmetry.space_group_name_H-M   'P 1'
#
loop_
_entity.id
_entity.type
_entity.pdbx_description
1 polymer ?
#
loop_
_entity_poly.entity_id
_entity_poly.type
_entity_poly.pdbx_seq_one_letter_code
_entity_poly.pdbx_strand_id
1 'polypeptide(L)'
;MNRRGIAGASAAVLLVLAGAVWAAEHVVTQKGKAFSIKKLVVKVGDTVKFLNEDPFSHNIFSLSDAKSFDLGSYGQGQSKSVTFDKAGLVEVECAVHPDMKLVIEVTK
;
A
#
# COMPACT_ATOMS: atom_id res chain seq x y z
N MET A 1 23.80 5.10 -46.90
CA MET A 1 23.41 5.11 -46.45
C MET A 1 23.11 5.00 -45.47
N ASN A 2 22.82 4.91 -45.16
CA ASN A 2 22.40 4.95 -44.30
C ASN A 2 22.01 5.03 -43.49
N ARG A 3 21.98 5.27 -43.23
CA ARG A 3 21.33 5.52 -42.58
C ARG A 3 20.85 4.90 -41.83
N ARG A 4 21.05 4.30 -41.85
CA ARG A 4 20.50 3.45 -41.29
C ARG A 4 20.86 3.29 -39.95
N GLY A 5 21.62 3.61 -39.29
CA GLY A 5 21.91 3.46 -37.95
C GLY A 5 20.81 3.64 -36.99
N ILE A 6 19.83 4.11 -37.50
CA ILE A 6 18.66 4.43 -36.85
C ILE A 6 18.02 3.33 -36.10
N ALA A 7 18.06 2.15 -36.60
CA ALA A 7 17.41 1.02 -36.02
C ALA A 7 17.85 0.78 -34.57
N GLY A 8 19.10 1.06 -34.28
CA GLY A 8 19.60 0.82 -32.93
C GLY A 8 18.89 1.66 -31.88
N ALA A 9 18.57 2.86 -32.24
CA ALA A 9 17.91 3.75 -31.30
C ALA A 9 16.52 3.25 -30.93
N SER A 10 15.82 2.72 -31.88
CA SER A 10 14.49 2.20 -31.64
C SER A 10 14.48 1.05 -30.66
N ALA A 11 15.43 0.17 -30.77
CA ALA A 11 15.52 -0.95 -29.86
C ALA A 11 15.73 -0.52 -28.42
N ALA A 12 16.54 0.50 -28.21
CA ALA A 12 16.79 1.00 -26.88
C ALA A 12 15.51 1.52 -26.22
N VAL A 13 14.71 2.21 -27.00
CA VAL A 13 13.45 2.75 -26.49
C VAL A 13 12.52 1.64 -26.02
N LEU A 14 12.43 0.57 -26.75
CA LEU A 14 11.56 -0.52 -26.39
C LEU A 14 11.97 -1.18 -25.08
N LEU A 15 13.25 -1.32 -24.84
CA LEU A 15 13.74 -1.88 -23.58
C LEU A 15 13.35 -1.06 -22.38
N VAL A 16 13.42 0.27 -22.51
CA VAL A 16 13.03 1.16 -21.42
C VAL A 16 11.57 0.98 -21.07
N LEU A 17 10.70 0.90 -22.06
CA LEU A 17 9.29 0.74 -21.81
C LEU A 17 8.98 -0.61 -21.16
N ALA A 18 9.66 -1.65 -21.59
CA ALA A 18 9.40 -2.97 -21.06
C ALA A 18 9.76 -3.09 -19.57
N GLY A 19 10.68 -2.26 -19.08
CA GLY A 19 11.07 -2.31 -17.69
C GLY A 19 10.22 -1.47 -16.76
N ALA A 20 9.26 -0.74 -17.28
CA ALA A 20 8.46 0.15 -16.44
C ALA A 20 7.47 -0.64 -15.59
N VAL A 21 7.56 -0.47 -14.28
CA VAL A 21 6.65 -1.09 -13.30
C VAL A 21 6.16 0.01 -12.37
N TRP A 22 4.86 0.08 -12.19
CA TRP A 22 4.24 1.13 -11.40
C TRP A 22 3.76 0.56 -10.07
N ALA A 23 4.13 1.22 -8.96
CA ALA A 23 3.58 0.92 -7.66
C ALA A 23 2.12 1.43 -7.63
N ALA A 24 1.27 0.66 -6.98
CA ALA A 24 -0.14 1.02 -6.85
C ALA A 24 -0.42 1.64 -5.49
N GLU A 25 -1.46 2.47 -5.43
CA GLU A 25 -2.01 2.96 -4.18
C GLU A 25 -3.35 2.28 -3.94
N HIS A 26 -3.52 1.76 -2.73
CA HIS A 26 -4.76 1.15 -2.28
C HIS A 26 -5.34 2.01 -1.18
N VAL A 27 -6.67 2.10 -1.10
CA VAL A 27 -7.34 2.86 -0.05
C VAL A 27 -8.14 1.90 0.81
N VAL A 28 -7.89 1.94 2.12
CA VAL A 28 -8.65 1.19 3.11
C VAL A 28 -9.29 2.21 4.04
N THR A 29 -10.61 2.13 4.19
CA THR A 29 -11.32 3.06 5.06
C THR A 29 -11.65 2.41 6.40
N GLN A 30 -11.76 3.23 7.44
CA GLN A 30 -12.25 2.82 8.74
C GLN A 30 -13.60 3.47 8.94
N LYS A 31 -14.64 2.65 9.07
CA LYS A 31 -16.01 3.12 9.28
C LYS A 31 -16.78 2.07 10.06
N GLY A 32 -17.54 2.52 11.06
CA GLY A 32 -18.28 1.61 11.91
C GLY A 32 -17.40 0.73 12.76
N LYS A 33 -16.22 1.22 13.16
CA LYS A 33 -15.23 0.46 13.93
C LYS A 33 -14.78 -0.79 13.17
N ALA A 34 -14.63 -0.67 11.85
CA ALA A 34 -14.22 -1.76 10.99
C ALA A 34 -13.39 -1.23 9.82
N PHE A 35 -12.53 -2.09 9.30
CA PHE A 35 -11.85 -1.80 8.03
C PHE A 35 -12.81 -2.15 6.88
N SER A 36 -12.69 -1.42 5.77
CA SER A 36 -13.54 -1.64 4.59
C SER A 36 -13.33 -3.02 3.96
N ILE A 37 -12.24 -3.68 4.29
CA ILE A 37 -11.93 -5.00 3.77
C ILE A 37 -11.19 -5.77 4.88
N LYS A 38 -11.31 -7.09 4.88
CA LYS A 38 -10.64 -7.93 5.88
C LYS A 38 -9.32 -8.50 5.42
N LYS A 39 -9.12 -8.58 4.11
CA LYS A 39 -7.87 -9.04 3.53
C LYS A 39 -7.58 -8.25 2.27
N LEU A 40 -6.34 -7.81 2.13
CA LEU A 40 -5.87 -7.06 0.98
C LEU A 40 -4.56 -7.67 0.49
N VAL A 41 -4.44 -7.86 -0.82
CA VAL A 41 -3.20 -8.33 -1.43
C VAL A 41 -2.56 -7.15 -2.14
N VAL A 42 -1.31 -6.88 -1.82
CA VAL A 42 -0.54 -5.78 -2.44
C VAL A 42 0.80 -6.33 -2.90
N LYS A 43 1.50 -5.55 -3.70
CA LYS A 43 2.85 -5.89 -4.15
C LYS A 43 3.89 -5.07 -3.41
N VAL A 44 5.09 -5.61 -3.31
CA VAL A 44 6.21 -4.85 -2.76
C VAL A 44 6.33 -3.53 -3.52
N GLY A 45 6.40 -2.44 -2.78
CA GLY A 45 6.44 -1.09 -3.34
C GLY A 45 5.10 -0.38 -3.34
N ASP A 46 4.00 -1.11 -3.14
CA ASP A 46 2.68 -0.50 -3.08
C ASP A 46 2.48 0.26 -1.78
N THR A 47 1.59 1.24 -1.83
CA THR A 47 1.20 2.06 -0.69
C THR A 47 -0.25 1.81 -0.34
N VAL A 48 -0.56 1.76 0.95
CA VAL A 48 -1.93 1.69 1.44
C VAL A 48 -2.23 2.96 2.23
N LYS A 49 -3.29 3.64 1.84
CA LYS A 49 -3.78 4.83 2.50
C LYS A 49 -4.93 4.44 3.42
N PHE A 50 -4.78 4.71 4.70
CA PHE A 50 -5.81 4.42 5.71
C PHE A 50 -6.60 5.70 5.99
N LEU A 51 -7.86 5.72 5.58
CA LEU A 51 -8.74 6.87 5.70
C LEU A 51 -9.77 6.64 6.80
N ASN A 52 -9.82 7.54 7.76
CA ASN A 52 -10.80 7.47 8.85
C ASN A 52 -12.10 8.16 8.43
N GLU A 53 -13.19 7.40 8.31
CA GLU A 53 -14.52 7.92 8.03
C GLU A 53 -15.43 7.86 9.24
N ASP A 54 -14.91 7.46 10.40
CA ASP A 54 -15.68 7.47 11.63
C ASP A 54 -15.62 8.85 12.33
N PRO A 55 -16.65 9.21 13.10
CA PRO A 55 -16.66 10.49 13.82
C PRO A 55 -15.77 10.48 15.08
N PHE A 56 -14.93 9.47 15.24
CA PHE A 56 -14.00 9.37 16.37
C PHE A 56 -12.65 8.90 15.84
N SER A 57 -11.62 9.00 16.69
CA SER A 57 -10.26 8.68 16.28
C SER A 57 -10.01 7.19 16.18
N HIS A 58 -9.10 6.83 15.30
CA HIS A 58 -8.52 5.50 15.22
C HIS A 58 -7.01 5.60 15.38
N ASN A 59 -6.41 4.51 15.83
CA ASN A 59 -4.96 4.40 15.99
C ASN A 59 -4.53 3.09 15.34
N ILE A 60 -4.16 3.15 14.07
CA ILE A 60 -3.85 2.00 13.24
C ILE A 60 -2.38 1.64 13.38
N PHE A 61 -2.11 0.36 13.61
CA PHE A 61 -0.74 -0.09 13.81
C PHE A 61 -0.55 -1.54 13.36
N SER A 62 0.69 -1.96 13.23
CA SER A 62 1.07 -3.35 13.00
C SER A 62 2.36 -3.66 13.74
N LEU A 63 2.41 -4.85 14.30
CA LEU A 63 3.62 -5.38 14.94
C LEU A 63 4.26 -6.50 14.11
N SER A 64 3.80 -6.73 12.90
CA SER A 64 4.28 -7.81 12.06
C SER A 64 5.71 -7.56 11.56
N ASP A 65 6.49 -8.64 11.43
CA ASP A 65 7.88 -8.53 10.97
C ASP A 65 7.99 -7.96 9.57
N ALA A 66 7.04 -8.30 8.69
CA ALA A 66 7.07 -7.82 7.32
C ALA A 66 6.89 -6.31 7.24
N LYS A 67 6.13 -5.73 8.17
CA LYS A 67 6.00 -4.27 8.26
C LYS A 67 5.45 -3.90 9.63
N SER A 68 6.28 -3.25 10.42
CA SER A 68 5.88 -2.73 11.73
C SER A 68 5.68 -1.23 11.60
N PHE A 69 4.55 -0.73 12.08
CA PHE A 69 4.25 0.70 12.03
C PHE A 69 3.20 1.08 13.07
N ASP A 70 3.17 2.35 13.40
CA ASP A 70 2.16 2.94 14.27
C ASP A 70 1.83 4.31 13.68
N LEU A 71 0.61 4.48 13.21
CA LEU A 71 0.20 5.72 12.56
C LEU A 71 -0.22 6.81 13.56
N GLY A 72 -0.27 6.46 14.85
CA GLY A 72 -0.76 7.39 15.84
C GLY A 72 -2.27 7.57 15.73
N SER A 73 -2.80 8.50 16.48
CA SER A 73 -4.23 8.77 16.51
C SER A 73 -4.58 9.80 15.44
N TYR A 74 -5.63 9.54 14.65
CA TYR A 74 -6.11 10.50 13.67
C TYR A 74 -7.64 10.45 13.55
N GLY A 75 -8.23 11.60 13.27
CA GLY A 75 -9.67 11.78 13.33
C GLY A 75 -10.36 11.67 11.98
N GLN A 76 -11.66 11.97 12.01
CA GLN A 76 -12.53 11.86 10.84
C GLN A 76 -12.01 12.69 9.67
N GLY A 77 -12.00 12.09 8.49
CA GLY A 77 -11.57 12.75 7.26
C GLY A 77 -10.05 12.77 7.06
N GLN A 78 -9.29 12.37 8.07
CA GLN A 78 -7.84 12.32 7.96
C GLN A 78 -7.37 10.95 7.49
N SER A 79 -6.23 10.92 6.85
CA SER A 79 -5.65 9.67 6.36
C SER A 79 -4.15 9.66 6.59
N LYS A 80 -3.60 8.45 6.65
CA LYS A 80 -2.16 8.22 6.72
C LYS A 80 -1.81 7.03 5.85
N SER A 81 -0.63 7.07 5.23
CA SER A 81 -0.22 6.07 4.25
C SER A 81 1.00 5.30 4.72
N VAL A 82 1.06 4.04 4.30
CA VAL A 82 2.19 3.14 4.58
C VAL A 82 2.62 2.50 3.27
N THR A 83 3.91 2.51 3.01
CA THR A 83 4.48 1.79 1.86
C THR A 83 4.99 0.43 2.34
N PHE A 84 4.64 -0.62 1.61
CA PHE A 84 5.00 -1.99 1.95
C PHE A 84 6.18 -2.43 1.08
N ASP A 85 7.33 -2.60 1.70
CA ASP A 85 8.59 -2.81 0.99
C ASP A 85 9.18 -4.21 1.19
N LYS A 86 8.45 -5.09 1.86
CA LYS A 86 8.92 -6.44 2.15
C LYS A 86 7.77 -7.43 2.03
N ALA A 87 7.96 -8.53 1.32
CA ALA A 87 6.94 -9.56 1.18
C ALA A 87 6.66 -10.24 2.52
N GLY A 88 5.40 -10.62 2.72
CA GLY A 88 4.97 -11.32 3.93
C GLY A 88 3.58 -10.92 4.34
N LEU A 89 3.14 -11.44 5.47
CA LEU A 89 1.84 -11.12 6.02
C LEU A 89 1.97 -10.00 7.05
N VAL A 90 1.06 -9.04 6.96
CA VAL A 90 1.01 -7.89 7.87
C VAL A 90 -0.36 -7.88 8.51
N GLU A 91 -0.40 -7.99 9.82
CA GLU A 91 -1.64 -7.90 10.59
C GLU A 91 -1.81 -6.46 11.06
N VAL A 92 -2.90 -5.83 10.64
CA VAL A 92 -3.18 -4.44 10.93
C VAL A 92 -4.32 -4.38 11.94
N GLU A 93 -4.16 -3.54 12.94
CA GLU A 93 -5.09 -3.45 14.06
C GLU A 93 -5.32 -2.00 14.46
N CYS A 94 -6.33 -1.78 15.29
CA CYS A 94 -6.58 -0.48 15.91
C CYS A 94 -6.42 -0.61 17.43
N ALA A 95 -5.64 0.27 18.03
CA ALA A 95 -5.32 0.18 19.46
C ALA A 95 -6.54 0.38 20.37
N VAL A 96 -7.52 1.16 19.91
CA VAL A 96 -8.71 1.48 20.72
C VAL A 96 -9.93 0.63 20.37
N HIS A 97 -9.85 -0.17 19.31
CA HIS A 97 -10.93 -1.04 18.87
C HIS A 97 -10.35 -2.41 18.52
N PRO A 98 -10.16 -3.29 19.53
CA PRO A 98 -9.40 -4.54 19.31
C PRO A 98 -10.03 -5.51 18.31
N ASP A 99 -11.30 -5.35 17.99
CA ASP A 99 -11.95 -6.20 16.98
C ASP A 99 -11.67 -5.74 15.54
N MET A 100 -11.11 -4.56 15.35
CA MET A 100 -10.73 -4.08 14.01
C MET A 100 -9.45 -4.77 13.57
N LYS A 101 -9.56 -5.62 12.57
CA LYS A 101 -8.41 -6.38 12.06
C LYS A 101 -8.45 -6.45 10.55
N LEU A 102 -7.27 -6.36 9.95
CA LEU A 102 -7.06 -6.47 8.52
C LEU A 102 -5.77 -7.24 8.30
N VAL A 103 -5.77 -8.19 7.39
CA VAL A 103 -4.54 -8.87 6.98
C VAL A 103 -4.15 -8.34 5.61
N ILE A 104 -2.93 -7.86 5.49
CA ILE A 104 -2.37 -7.45 4.21
C ILE A 104 -1.31 -8.49 3.82
N GLU A 105 -1.51 -9.10 2.66
CA GLU A 105 -0.52 -10.01 2.10
C GLU A 105 0.31 -9.21 1.09
N VAL A 106 1.61 -9.08 1.38
CA VAL A 106 2.54 -8.37 0.50
C VAL A 106 3.26 -9.40 -0.34
N THR A 107 3.08 -9.32 -1.66
CA THR A 107 3.69 -10.25 -2.61
C THR A 107 4.78 -9.55 -3.42
N LYS A 108 5.65 -10.34 -3.99
CA LYS A 108 6.72 -9.79 -4.85
C LYS A 108 6.19 -9.31 -6.20
#